data_daa883576169a4728e16b89ce32dc890
#
_entry.id   daa883576169a4728e16b89ce32dc890
#
_cell.length_a   1.000
_cell.length_b   1.000
_cell.length_c   1.000
_cell.angle_alpha   90.00
_cell.angle_beta   90.00
_cell.angle_gamma   90.00
#
_symmetry.space_group_name_H-M   'P 1'
#
loop_
_entity.id
_entity.type
_entity.pdbx_description
1 polymer ?
#
loop_
_entity_poly.entity_id
_entity_poly.type
_entity_poly.pdbx_seq_one_letter_code
_entity_poly.pdbx_strand_id
1 'polypeptide(L)'
;MKTTLSILAAAALLVGCESVSNRTLGTTAGGAIIGAGIGTMAGGDDRRNAAIGAVVGGLAGAAVGVYMDKQEEKLRQQTAGTGIEVDRVGDQIALSMPSGLTFDVNSAAIKGDFYGPLNDVSSTLIEYPQTAVDVVGHASSDGDDAYNQDLSERRASSVQTYLINSGVQSVRLRAIGMGETQPIADNSTQAGRAANRRVEILLTPIVEEGA
;
A
#
# COMPACT_ATOMS: atom_id res chain seq x y z
N MET A 1 -21.88 30.66 64.40
CA MET A 1 -21.88 31.40 63.15
C MET A 1 -20.45 31.45 62.62
N LYS A 2 -20.01 30.50 61.86
CA LYS A 2 -18.70 30.48 61.19
C LYS A 2 -18.90 29.81 59.83
N THR A 3 -18.90 30.62 58.81
CA THR A 3 -18.97 30.25 57.39
C THR A 3 -17.62 29.73 56.93
N THR A 4 -17.53 28.45 56.57
CA THR A 4 -16.36 27.88 55.95
C THR A 4 -16.51 27.92 54.45
N LEU A 5 -15.64 28.68 53.79
CA LEU A 5 -15.50 28.83 52.35
C LEU A 5 -14.65 27.69 51.81
N SER A 6 -15.28 26.79 51.04
CA SER A 6 -14.55 25.70 50.37
C SER A 6 -14.03 26.21 49.02
N ILE A 7 -12.70 26.24 48.87
CA ILE A 7 -12.00 26.55 47.63
C ILE A 7 -11.87 25.27 46.80
N LEU A 8 -12.57 25.19 45.66
CA LEU A 8 -12.36 24.16 44.67
C LEU A 8 -11.12 24.54 43.82
N ALA A 9 -10.06 23.74 43.94
CA ALA A 9 -8.92 23.83 43.08
C ALA A 9 -9.18 23.07 41.77
N ALA A 10 -9.32 23.80 40.67
CA ALA A 10 -9.39 23.28 39.33
C ALA A 10 -7.96 22.94 38.85
N ALA A 11 -7.63 21.67 38.78
CA ALA A 11 -6.39 21.20 38.14
C ALA A 11 -6.56 21.23 36.62
N ALA A 12 -5.95 22.20 35.95
CA ALA A 12 -5.83 22.24 34.51
C ALA A 12 -4.77 21.20 34.07
N LEU A 13 -5.22 20.13 33.45
CA LEU A 13 -4.35 19.20 32.73
C LEU A 13 -3.91 19.86 31.41
N LEU A 14 -2.72 20.38 31.37
CA LEU A 14 -2.02 20.76 30.15
C LEU A 14 -1.59 19.47 29.44
N VAL A 15 -2.39 19.06 28.46
CA VAL A 15 -1.95 18.08 27.47
C VAL A 15 -0.91 18.77 26.59
N GLY A 16 0.35 18.44 26.81
CA GLY A 16 1.44 18.88 25.96
C GLY A 16 1.29 18.32 24.58
N CYS A 17 1.13 19.17 23.57
CA CYS A 17 1.39 18.83 22.18
C CYS A 17 2.88 18.53 22.06
N GLU A 18 3.26 17.26 22.12
CA GLU A 18 4.56 16.84 21.65
C GLU A 18 4.59 17.00 20.13
N SER A 19 5.35 17.99 19.69
CA SER A 19 5.70 18.17 18.29
C SER A 19 6.33 16.89 17.78
N VAL A 20 5.69 16.26 16.80
CA VAL A 20 6.28 15.19 16.01
C VAL A 20 7.57 15.73 15.40
N SER A 21 8.67 15.35 16.02
CA SER A 21 10.02 15.64 15.55
C SER A 21 10.18 15.07 14.14
N ASN A 22 10.46 15.95 13.18
CA ASN A 22 10.98 15.60 11.87
C ASN A 22 12.26 14.76 12.05
N ARG A 23 12.11 13.45 12.19
CA ARG A 23 13.22 12.53 12.06
C ARG A 23 13.55 12.36 10.60
N THR A 24 14.49 13.21 10.18
CA THR A 24 15.61 12.90 9.29
C THR A 24 15.26 11.96 8.13
N LEU A 25 15.04 12.56 6.98
CA LEU A 25 15.33 11.98 5.68
C LEU A 25 16.77 11.48 5.66
N GLY A 26 17.01 10.30 6.20
CA GLY A 26 18.23 9.55 6.03
C GLY A 26 18.25 8.98 4.62
N THR A 27 19.08 9.54 3.80
CA THR A 27 19.43 9.05 2.47
C THR A 27 19.90 7.61 2.49
N THR A 28 19.00 6.70 2.18
CA THR A 28 19.36 5.47 1.50
C THR A 28 18.77 5.58 0.10
N ALA A 29 19.65 5.64 -0.87
CA ALA A 29 19.29 5.73 -2.27
C ALA A 29 18.40 4.55 -2.66
N GLY A 30 17.13 4.81 -2.93
CA GLY A 30 16.21 3.85 -3.54
C GLY A 30 14.79 3.73 -2.98
N GLY A 31 14.47 4.24 -1.78
CA GLY A 31 13.24 3.80 -1.11
C GLY A 31 12.23 4.85 -0.64
N ALA A 32 12.22 6.08 -1.07
CA ALA A 32 11.53 7.09 -0.28
C ALA A 32 10.52 8.00 -0.98
N ILE A 33 9.81 7.59 -2.03
CA ILE A 33 8.64 8.34 -2.52
C ILE A 33 7.53 7.40 -3.04
N ILE A 34 7.29 6.31 -2.33
CA ILE A 34 6.08 5.51 -2.57
C ILE A 34 5.01 6.11 -1.65
N GLY A 35 4.04 6.81 -2.16
CA GLY A 35 2.86 7.12 -1.38
C GLY A 35 2.28 8.53 -1.38
N ALA A 36 3.01 9.58 -1.77
CA ALA A 36 2.44 10.92 -1.71
C ALA A 36 1.33 11.18 -2.76
N GLY A 37 1.30 10.39 -3.85
CA GLY A 37 0.30 10.55 -4.92
C GLY A 37 -0.83 9.51 -4.91
N ILE A 38 -0.61 8.34 -4.30
CA ILE A 38 -1.56 7.23 -4.38
C ILE A 38 -2.50 7.19 -3.16
N GLY A 39 -2.06 7.68 -2.01
CA GLY A 39 -2.86 7.72 -0.78
C GLY A 39 -4.21 8.43 -0.94
N THR A 40 -4.31 9.39 -1.85
CA THR A 40 -5.57 10.08 -2.14
C THR A 40 -6.49 9.31 -3.09
N MET A 41 -6.00 8.30 -3.81
CA MET A 41 -6.80 7.48 -4.73
C MET A 41 -7.26 6.16 -4.09
N ALA A 42 -6.51 5.60 -3.15
CA ALA A 42 -6.84 4.34 -2.51
C ALA A 42 -7.79 4.48 -1.32
N GLY A 43 -7.84 5.67 -0.69
CA GLY A 43 -8.59 5.89 0.55
C GLY A 43 -10.04 6.37 0.42
N GLY A 44 -10.53 6.66 -0.80
CA GLY A 44 -11.75 7.47 -0.98
C GLY A 44 -13.00 6.76 -1.47
N ASP A 45 -13.03 5.43 -1.56
CA ASP A 45 -14.21 4.72 -2.08
C ASP A 45 -15.00 4.05 -0.93
N ASP A 46 -15.76 4.87 -0.18
CA ASP A 46 -16.57 4.44 0.98
C ASP A 46 -17.52 3.29 0.61
N ARG A 47 -18.07 3.29 -0.62
CA ARG A 47 -18.97 2.23 -1.09
C ARG A 47 -18.23 0.92 -1.27
N ARG A 48 -17.00 0.96 -1.82
CA ARG A 48 -16.16 -0.22 -1.98
C ARG A 48 -15.75 -0.77 -0.62
N ASN A 49 -15.28 0.08 0.28
CA ASN A 49 -14.88 -0.32 1.63
C ASN A 49 -16.05 -0.89 2.41
N ALA A 50 -17.25 -0.30 2.31
CA ALA A 50 -18.47 -0.85 2.91
C ALA A 50 -18.84 -2.23 2.32
N ALA A 51 -18.73 -2.40 0.99
CA ALA A 51 -19.00 -3.68 0.35
C ALA A 51 -17.98 -4.77 0.76
N ILE A 52 -16.70 -4.42 0.89
CA ILE A 52 -15.66 -5.34 1.37
C ILE A 52 -15.91 -5.66 2.84
N GLY A 53 -16.17 -4.66 3.68
CA GLY A 53 -16.47 -4.83 5.11
C GLY A 53 -17.64 -5.75 5.37
N ALA A 54 -18.69 -5.70 4.53
CA ALA A 54 -19.83 -6.62 4.60
C ALA A 54 -19.45 -8.09 4.33
N VAL A 55 -18.40 -8.34 3.55
CA VAL A 55 -17.96 -9.69 3.19
C VAL A 55 -16.89 -10.24 4.13
N VAL A 56 -15.92 -9.41 4.52
CA VAL A 56 -14.74 -9.86 5.27
C VAL A 56 -14.70 -9.35 6.72
N GLY A 57 -15.60 -8.44 7.09
CA GLY A 57 -15.57 -7.72 8.36
C GLY A 57 -14.57 -6.56 8.35
N GLY A 58 -14.82 -5.56 9.18
CA GLY A 58 -13.92 -4.41 9.38
C GLY A 58 -13.10 -4.53 10.67
N LEU A 59 -12.12 -3.64 10.79
CA LEU A 59 -11.31 -3.49 12.01
C LEU A 59 -11.89 -2.39 12.88
N ALA A 60 -11.99 -2.62 14.18
CA ALA A 60 -12.39 -1.59 15.14
C ALA A 60 -11.17 -0.78 15.58
N GLY A 61 -11.21 0.54 15.37
CA GLY A 61 -10.32 1.57 15.89
C GLY A 61 -8.90 1.15 16.25
N ALA A 62 -8.62 0.94 17.54
CA ALA A 62 -7.27 0.63 18.04
C ALA A 62 -6.68 -0.71 17.53
N ALA A 63 -7.49 -1.61 16.97
CA ALA A 63 -7.00 -2.88 16.43
C ALA A 63 -6.30 -2.72 15.06
N VAL A 64 -6.55 -1.63 14.35
CA VAL A 64 -6.00 -1.36 13.00
C VAL A 64 -4.47 -1.41 13.02
N GLY A 65 -3.85 -0.67 13.93
CA GLY A 65 -2.38 -0.60 14.01
C GLY A 65 -1.75 -1.97 14.21
N VAL A 66 -2.20 -2.71 15.23
CA VAL A 66 -1.66 -4.04 15.55
C VAL A 66 -1.88 -5.04 14.40
N TYR A 67 -3.03 -4.97 13.74
CA TYR A 67 -3.32 -5.84 12.60
C TYR A 67 -2.38 -5.57 11.42
N MET A 68 -2.23 -4.29 11.07
CA MET A 68 -1.36 -3.87 9.97
C MET A 68 0.11 -4.13 10.27
N ASP A 69 0.57 -3.95 11.52
CA ASP A 69 1.95 -4.23 11.93
C ASP A 69 2.30 -5.71 11.77
N LYS A 70 1.39 -6.61 12.16
CA LYS A 70 1.57 -8.06 11.97
C LYS A 70 1.58 -8.45 10.50
N GLN A 71 0.69 -7.87 9.70
CA GLN A 71 0.64 -8.13 8.26
C GLN A 71 1.92 -7.66 7.57
N GLU A 72 2.40 -6.45 7.91
CA GLU A 72 3.64 -5.88 7.39
C GLU A 72 4.85 -6.76 7.71
N GLU A 73 5.01 -7.13 8.99
CA GLU A 73 6.11 -7.99 9.44
C GLU A 73 6.12 -9.32 8.70
N LYS A 74 4.95 -9.94 8.54
CA LYS A 74 4.82 -11.19 7.80
C LYS A 74 5.19 -11.03 6.34
N LEU A 75 4.72 -9.97 5.68
CA LEU A 75 5.08 -9.66 4.29
C LEU A 75 6.59 -9.48 4.14
N ARG A 76 7.23 -8.69 5.02
CA ARG A 76 8.68 -8.48 5.00
C ARG A 76 9.47 -9.78 5.14
N GLN A 77 9.02 -10.66 6.04
CA GLN A 77 9.68 -11.96 6.25
C GLN A 77 9.56 -12.85 5.00
N GLN A 78 8.37 -12.93 4.42
CA GLN A 78 8.11 -13.81 3.29
C GLN A 78 8.71 -13.30 1.97
N THR A 79 8.79 -11.97 1.79
CA THR A 79 9.34 -11.38 0.56
C THR A 79 10.83 -11.08 0.66
N ALA A 80 11.50 -11.42 1.76
CA ALA A 80 12.93 -11.19 1.93
C ALA A 80 13.75 -11.85 0.81
N GLY A 81 14.60 -11.07 0.11
CA GLY A 81 15.45 -11.56 -0.98
C GLY A 81 14.75 -11.78 -2.32
N THR A 82 13.45 -11.53 -2.43
CA THR A 82 12.68 -11.69 -3.69
C THR A 82 12.74 -10.47 -4.60
N GLY A 83 13.22 -9.33 -4.11
CA GLY A 83 13.18 -8.03 -4.80
C GLY A 83 11.86 -7.29 -4.66
N ILE A 84 10.92 -7.79 -3.84
CA ILE A 84 9.73 -7.04 -3.40
C ILE A 84 10.14 -6.19 -2.20
N GLU A 85 9.92 -4.88 -2.30
CA GLU A 85 10.12 -3.94 -1.19
C GLU A 85 8.78 -3.73 -0.47
N VAL A 86 8.82 -3.72 0.88
CA VAL A 86 7.62 -3.55 1.73
C VAL A 86 7.82 -2.32 2.60
N ASP A 87 6.98 -1.31 2.38
CA ASP A 87 7.02 -0.03 3.08
C ASP A 87 5.70 0.27 3.78
N ARG A 88 5.79 0.95 4.93
CA ARG A 88 4.63 1.49 5.64
C ARG A 88 4.43 2.94 5.25
N VAL A 89 3.22 3.29 4.79
CA VAL A 89 2.84 4.65 4.41
C VAL A 89 1.57 5.04 5.18
N GLY A 90 1.73 5.69 6.31
CA GLY A 90 0.63 5.95 7.22
C GLY A 90 -0.01 4.65 7.71
N ASP A 91 -1.30 4.48 7.48
CA ASP A 91 -2.04 3.25 7.82
C ASP A 91 -2.01 2.19 6.72
N GLN A 92 -1.37 2.47 5.59
CA GLN A 92 -1.28 1.55 4.46
C GLN A 92 0.07 0.82 4.43
N ILE A 93 0.08 -0.36 3.81
CA ILE A 93 1.31 -1.08 3.44
C ILE A 93 1.42 -1.04 1.92
N ALA A 94 2.59 -0.67 1.40
CA ALA A 94 2.90 -0.68 -0.01
C ALA A 94 3.95 -1.76 -0.30
N LEU A 95 3.64 -2.66 -1.24
CA LEU A 95 4.61 -3.61 -1.78
C LEU A 95 5.00 -3.13 -3.17
N SER A 96 6.28 -2.84 -3.39
CA SER A 96 6.81 -2.43 -4.69
C SER A 96 7.54 -3.59 -5.36
N MET A 97 7.15 -3.85 -6.61
CA MET A 97 7.68 -4.93 -7.44
C MET A 97 8.27 -4.34 -8.72
N PRO A 98 9.61 -4.33 -8.88
CA PRO A 98 10.23 -3.86 -10.13
C PRO A 98 9.74 -4.66 -11.33
N SER A 99 9.26 -3.99 -12.37
CA SER A 99 8.71 -4.68 -13.56
C SER A 99 9.74 -5.58 -14.24
N GLY A 100 11.03 -5.28 -14.17
CA GLY A 100 12.08 -6.11 -14.76
C GLY A 100 12.23 -7.48 -14.11
N LEU A 101 11.85 -7.62 -12.82
CA LEU A 101 11.79 -8.91 -12.13
C LEU A 101 10.46 -9.62 -12.42
N THR A 102 9.38 -8.89 -12.55
CA THR A 102 8.02 -9.42 -12.63
C THR A 102 7.62 -9.79 -14.06
N PHE A 103 8.05 -9.03 -15.08
CA PHE A 103 7.63 -9.16 -16.48
C PHE A 103 8.83 -9.09 -17.45
N ASP A 104 8.65 -9.63 -18.63
CA ASP A 104 9.55 -9.34 -19.76
C ASP A 104 9.28 -7.95 -20.35
N VAL A 105 10.23 -7.46 -21.15
CA VAL A 105 10.10 -6.16 -21.83
C VAL A 105 8.84 -6.16 -22.70
N ASN A 106 8.06 -5.08 -22.64
CA ASN A 106 6.81 -4.92 -23.37
C ASN A 106 5.76 -6.03 -23.15
N SER A 107 5.88 -6.78 -22.05
CA SER A 107 4.99 -7.88 -21.69
C SER A 107 4.23 -7.58 -20.41
N ALA A 108 3.05 -8.15 -20.30
CA ALA A 108 2.26 -8.22 -19.07
C ALA A 108 2.15 -9.68 -18.54
N ALA A 109 2.82 -10.64 -19.17
CA ALA A 109 2.91 -12.01 -18.68
C ALA A 109 3.89 -12.07 -17.50
N ILE A 110 3.42 -12.57 -16.36
CA ILE A 110 4.23 -12.76 -15.16
C ILE A 110 5.29 -13.83 -15.43
N LYS A 111 6.54 -13.55 -15.08
CA LYS A 111 7.64 -14.50 -15.21
C LYS A 111 7.48 -15.69 -14.27
N GLY A 112 7.91 -16.87 -14.71
CA GLY A 112 7.84 -18.10 -13.92
C GLY A 112 8.49 -18.00 -12.55
N ASP A 113 9.66 -17.37 -12.48
CA ASP A 113 10.42 -17.18 -11.24
C ASP A 113 9.73 -16.26 -10.22
N PHE A 114 8.78 -15.44 -10.67
CA PHE A 114 8.05 -14.51 -9.79
C PHE A 114 6.76 -15.09 -9.19
N TYR A 115 6.35 -16.29 -9.63
CA TYR A 115 5.17 -16.96 -9.04
C TYR A 115 5.38 -17.34 -7.56
N GLY A 116 6.60 -17.75 -7.18
CA GLY A 116 6.92 -18.04 -5.78
C GLY A 116 6.65 -16.84 -4.87
N PRO A 117 7.30 -15.69 -5.09
CA PRO A 117 7.05 -14.45 -4.36
C PRO A 117 5.58 -14.03 -4.33
N LEU A 118 4.85 -14.15 -5.45
CA LEU A 118 3.42 -13.81 -5.48
C LEU A 118 2.54 -14.81 -4.69
N ASN A 119 2.93 -16.08 -4.60
CA ASN A 119 2.25 -17.04 -3.74
C ASN A 119 2.40 -16.66 -2.26
N ASP A 120 3.60 -16.24 -1.85
CA ASP A 120 3.86 -15.79 -0.49
C ASP A 120 3.03 -14.55 -0.13
N VAL A 121 2.97 -13.58 -1.04
CA VAL A 121 2.07 -12.42 -0.91
C VAL A 121 0.60 -12.87 -0.83
N SER A 122 0.14 -13.74 -1.74
CA SER A 122 -1.23 -14.24 -1.75
C SER A 122 -1.61 -14.92 -0.43
N SER A 123 -0.72 -15.76 0.12
CA SER A 123 -0.96 -16.47 1.38
C SER A 123 -1.15 -15.49 2.54
N THR A 124 -0.36 -14.42 2.58
CA THR A 124 -0.53 -13.37 3.59
C THR A 124 -1.84 -12.60 3.38
N LEU A 125 -2.21 -12.28 2.14
CA LEU A 125 -3.48 -11.59 1.86
C LEU A 125 -4.70 -12.44 2.22
N ILE A 126 -4.61 -13.76 2.14
CA ILE A 126 -5.66 -14.70 2.57
C ILE A 126 -5.74 -14.74 4.10
N GLU A 127 -4.59 -14.79 4.79
CA GLU A 127 -4.53 -14.82 6.26
C GLU A 127 -5.00 -13.48 6.87
N TYR A 128 -4.77 -12.37 6.18
CA TYR A 128 -5.15 -11.03 6.61
C TYR A 128 -6.27 -10.46 5.71
N PRO A 129 -7.54 -10.91 5.87
CA PRO A 129 -8.62 -10.55 4.96
C PRO A 129 -9.12 -9.11 5.10
N GLN A 130 -8.85 -8.42 6.21
CA GLN A 130 -9.44 -7.11 6.53
C GLN A 130 -8.66 -5.93 5.92
N THR A 131 -8.13 -6.12 4.71
CA THR A 131 -7.51 -5.05 3.91
C THR A 131 -8.07 -5.03 2.50
N ALA A 132 -8.34 -3.83 1.98
CA ALA A 132 -8.55 -3.60 0.55
C ALA A 132 -7.19 -3.67 -0.17
N VAL A 133 -7.18 -4.16 -1.40
CA VAL A 133 -5.96 -4.44 -2.16
C VAL A 133 -6.04 -3.73 -3.51
N ASP A 134 -5.24 -2.71 -3.71
CA ASP A 134 -5.11 -2.04 -5.00
C ASP A 134 -3.80 -2.44 -5.66
N VAL A 135 -3.89 -3.01 -6.85
CA VAL A 135 -2.73 -3.35 -7.69
C VAL A 135 -2.54 -2.23 -8.69
N VAL A 136 -1.44 -1.51 -8.61
CA VAL A 136 -1.19 -0.30 -9.40
C VAL A 136 0.02 -0.51 -10.29
N GLY A 137 -0.16 -0.41 -11.60
CA GLY A 137 0.91 -0.51 -12.58
C GLY A 137 1.44 0.86 -12.98
N HIS A 138 2.77 0.96 -13.13
CA HIS A 138 3.46 2.18 -13.54
C HIS A 138 4.42 1.90 -14.70
N ALA A 139 4.64 2.91 -15.53
CA ALA A 139 5.61 2.92 -16.62
C ALA A 139 6.67 4.01 -16.40
N SER A 140 7.76 3.95 -17.18
CA SER A 140 8.68 5.08 -17.37
C SER A 140 8.17 5.97 -18.49
N SER A 141 8.80 7.14 -18.68
CA SER A 141 8.51 8.04 -19.79
C SER A 141 9.09 7.57 -21.14
N ASP A 142 9.45 6.29 -21.26
CA ASP A 142 9.87 5.72 -22.54
C ASP A 142 8.65 5.32 -23.37
N GLY A 143 8.46 5.92 -24.54
CA GLY A 143 7.42 5.55 -25.48
C GLY A 143 6.21 6.50 -25.49
N ASP A 144 5.08 5.99 -25.97
CA ASP A 144 3.82 6.75 -26.10
C ASP A 144 2.99 6.63 -24.82
N ASP A 145 2.40 7.74 -24.37
CA ASP A 145 1.61 7.82 -23.14
C ASP A 145 0.45 6.81 -23.13
N ALA A 146 -0.26 6.69 -24.27
CA ALA A 146 -1.40 5.78 -24.38
C ALA A 146 -0.95 4.31 -24.31
N TYR A 147 0.22 4.00 -24.91
CA TYR A 147 0.82 2.69 -24.80
C TYR A 147 1.26 2.38 -23.35
N ASN A 148 1.90 3.34 -22.68
CA ASN A 148 2.34 3.20 -21.29
C ASN A 148 1.14 3.02 -20.34
N GLN A 149 0.05 3.74 -20.59
CA GLN A 149 -1.20 3.59 -19.85
C GLN A 149 -1.77 2.17 -20.01
N ASP A 150 -1.93 1.67 -21.23
CA ASP A 150 -2.43 0.33 -21.51
C ASP A 150 -1.53 -0.77 -20.94
N LEU A 151 -0.20 -0.66 -21.12
CA LEU A 151 0.75 -1.65 -20.60
C LEU A 151 0.71 -1.71 -19.07
N SER A 152 0.65 -0.56 -18.40
CA SER A 152 0.58 -0.49 -16.93
C SER A 152 -0.71 -1.12 -16.40
N GLU A 153 -1.86 -0.88 -17.05
CA GLU A 153 -3.14 -1.49 -16.70
C GLU A 153 -3.13 -3.01 -16.90
N ARG A 154 -2.62 -3.48 -18.04
CA ARG A 154 -2.50 -4.93 -18.30
C ARG A 154 -1.61 -5.63 -17.29
N ARG A 155 -0.50 -5.02 -16.85
CA ARG A 155 0.39 -5.55 -15.82
C ARG A 155 -0.30 -5.65 -14.47
N ALA A 156 -0.99 -4.59 -14.05
CA ALA A 156 -1.78 -4.58 -12.84
C ALA A 156 -2.87 -5.67 -12.87
N SER A 157 -3.58 -5.80 -13.99
CA SER A 157 -4.62 -6.82 -14.19
C SER A 157 -4.06 -8.25 -14.16
N SER A 158 -2.85 -8.47 -14.66
CA SER A 158 -2.21 -9.79 -14.61
C SER A 158 -1.89 -10.20 -13.17
N VAL A 159 -1.35 -9.29 -12.36
CA VAL A 159 -1.09 -9.54 -10.94
C VAL A 159 -2.42 -9.73 -10.18
N GLN A 160 -3.41 -8.87 -10.39
CA GLN A 160 -4.74 -9.02 -9.80
C GLN A 160 -5.35 -10.41 -10.10
N THR A 161 -5.33 -10.81 -11.37
CA THR A 161 -5.85 -12.11 -11.82
C THR A 161 -5.12 -13.26 -11.13
N TYR A 162 -3.81 -13.14 -11.00
CA TYR A 162 -3.01 -14.13 -10.28
C TYR A 162 -3.43 -14.25 -8.81
N LEU A 163 -3.56 -13.13 -8.10
CA LEU A 163 -3.99 -13.11 -6.71
C LEU A 163 -5.39 -13.71 -6.52
N ILE A 164 -6.33 -13.42 -7.44
CA ILE A 164 -7.68 -14.03 -7.44
C ILE A 164 -7.58 -15.55 -7.60
N ASN A 165 -6.82 -16.02 -8.58
CA ASN A 165 -6.63 -17.43 -8.84
C ASN A 165 -5.92 -18.17 -7.69
N SER A 166 -5.11 -17.45 -6.92
CA SER A 166 -4.47 -17.96 -5.71
C SER A 166 -5.39 -17.96 -4.47
N GLY A 167 -6.64 -17.49 -4.59
CA GLY A 167 -7.65 -17.55 -3.53
C GLY A 167 -7.92 -16.25 -2.80
N VAL A 168 -7.29 -15.13 -3.19
CA VAL A 168 -7.62 -13.82 -2.62
C VAL A 168 -9.01 -13.39 -3.11
N GLN A 169 -9.89 -12.95 -2.21
CA GLN A 169 -11.26 -12.57 -2.55
C GLN A 169 -11.29 -11.39 -3.54
N SER A 170 -11.93 -11.59 -4.69
CA SER A 170 -11.97 -10.62 -5.79
C SER A 170 -12.60 -9.28 -5.41
N VAL A 171 -13.56 -9.26 -4.48
CA VAL A 171 -14.20 -8.03 -3.98
C VAL A 171 -13.20 -7.07 -3.35
N ARG A 172 -12.09 -7.57 -2.80
CA ARG A 172 -11.03 -6.77 -2.19
C ARG A 172 -10.07 -6.16 -3.20
N LEU A 173 -10.00 -6.71 -4.41
CA LEU A 173 -8.97 -6.44 -5.38
C LEU A 173 -9.43 -5.44 -6.45
N ARG A 174 -8.56 -4.47 -6.76
CA ARG A 174 -8.72 -3.54 -7.88
C ARG A 174 -7.40 -3.43 -8.64
N ALA A 175 -7.44 -3.43 -9.97
CA ALA A 175 -6.30 -3.13 -10.83
C ALA A 175 -6.41 -1.72 -11.39
N ILE A 176 -5.31 -0.98 -11.40
CA ILE A 176 -5.22 0.41 -11.84
C ILE A 176 -3.96 0.58 -12.66
N GLY A 177 -4.07 1.12 -13.87
CA GLY A 177 -2.93 1.60 -14.65
C GLY A 177 -2.72 3.09 -14.42
N MET A 178 -1.49 3.50 -14.15
CA MET A 178 -1.10 4.91 -13.97
C MET A 178 -0.17 5.39 -15.08
N GLY A 179 0.20 4.53 -16.04
CA GLY A 179 1.16 4.91 -17.08
C GLY A 179 2.42 5.50 -16.45
N GLU A 180 2.86 6.62 -17.01
CA GLU A 180 4.03 7.36 -16.54
C GLU A 180 3.73 8.55 -15.62
N THR A 181 2.45 8.72 -15.22
CA THR A 181 1.98 9.94 -14.52
C THR A 181 2.48 10.07 -13.08
N GLN A 182 3.01 8.98 -12.50
CA GLN A 182 3.46 8.94 -11.11
C GLN A 182 4.91 8.41 -11.00
N PRO A 183 5.92 9.16 -11.45
CA PRO A 183 7.31 8.77 -11.32
C PRO A 183 7.78 8.88 -9.88
N ILE A 184 8.59 7.92 -9.44
CA ILE A 184 9.28 7.93 -8.14
C ILE A 184 10.76 8.28 -8.27
N ALA A 185 11.27 8.34 -9.49
CA ALA A 185 12.67 8.65 -9.80
C ALA A 185 12.77 9.46 -11.10
N ASP A 186 13.95 10.04 -11.33
CA ASP A 186 14.21 10.88 -12.50
C ASP A 186 14.20 10.05 -13.80
N ASN A 187 13.23 10.29 -14.67
CA ASN A 187 13.07 9.65 -15.97
C ASN A 187 14.21 9.98 -16.97
N SER A 188 15.02 11.01 -16.72
CA SER A 188 16.19 11.31 -17.58
C SER A 188 17.28 10.25 -17.46
N THR A 189 17.33 9.50 -16.36
CA THR A 189 18.32 8.45 -16.10
C THR A 189 17.79 7.05 -16.40
N GLN A 190 18.66 6.15 -16.83
CA GLN A 190 18.29 4.74 -17.04
C GLN A 190 17.83 4.08 -15.71
N ALA A 191 18.53 4.36 -14.62
CA ALA A 191 18.18 3.85 -13.29
C ALA A 191 16.81 4.35 -12.83
N GLY A 192 16.53 5.65 -13.00
CA GLY A 192 15.24 6.22 -12.64
C GLY A 192 14.09 5.65 -13.47
N ARG A 193 14.27 5.49 -14.79
CA ARG A 193 13.27 4.82 -15.62
C ARG A 193 13.04 3.37 -15.19
N ALA A 194 14.09 2.65 -14.79
CA ALA A 194 13.94 1.29 -14.28
C ALA A 194 13.13 1.25 -12.98
N ALA A 195 13.35 2.19 -12.05
CA ALA A 195 12.58 2.34 -10.82
C ALA A 195 11.12 2.72 -11.09
N ASN A 196 10.86 3.58 -12.07
CA ASN A 196 9.51 4.01 -12.44
C ASN A 196 8.69 2.85 -13.05
N ARG A 197 9.33 1.91 -13.76
CA ARG A 197 8.67 0.69 -14.26
C ARG A 197 8.48 -0.32 -13.12
N ARG A 198 7.35 -0.26 -12.45
CA ARG A 198 7.01 -1.10 -11.30
C ARG A 198 5.53 -1.45 -11.26
N VAL A 199 5.19 -2.43 -10.45
CA VAL A 199 3.82 -2.67 -9.99
C VAL A 199 3.83 -2.56 -8.47
N GLU A 200 2.85 -1.86 -7.93
CA GLU A 200 2.64 -1.73 -6.49
C GLU A 200 1.39 -2.50 -6.07
N ILE A 201 1.44 -3.13 -4.89
CA ILE A 201 0.25 -3.66 -4.21
C ILE A 201 0.07 -2.81 -2.95
N LEU A 202 -1.03 -2.06 -2.90
CA LEU A 202 -1.37 -1.19 -1.78
C LEU A 202 -2.43 -1.87 -0.93
N LEU A 203 -2.13 -2.00 0.35
CA LEU A 203 -3.02 -2.60 1.34
C LEU A 203 -3.58 -1.52 2.24
N THR A 204 -4.88 -1.29 2.16
CA THR A 204 -5.59 -0.29 2.99
C THR A 204 -6.46 -1.03 4.00
N PRO A 205 -6.36 -0.75 5.30
CA PRO A 205 -7.20 -1.39 6.30
C PRO A 205 -8.68 -1.03 6.08
N ILE A 206 -9.57 -2.00 6.27
CA ILE A 206 -11.02 -1.81 6.23
C ILE A 206 -11.46 -1.57 7.66
N VAL A 207 -11.94 -0.36 7.93
CA VAL A 207 -12.42 0.05 9.26
C VAL A 207 -13.94 0.01 9.31
N GLU A 208 -14.51 -0.38 10.45
CA GLU A 208 -15.96 -0.26 10.68
C GLU A 208 -16.30 1.22 10.91
N GLU A 209 -17.25 1.75 10.13
CA GLU A 209 -17.79 3.08 10.38
C GLU A 209 -18.58 3.06 11.71
N GLY A 210 -18.08 3.78 12.71
CA GLY A 210 -18.82 4.03 13.96
C GLY A 210 -18.28 3.33 15.21
N ALA A 211 -17.02 2.88 15.21
CA ALA A 211 -16.36 2.40 16.42
C ALA A 211 -15.54 3.49 17.12
#